data_239311887f8c22923cd4970c99e6dc07
#
_entry.id   239311887f8c22923cd4970c99e6dc07
#
_cell.length_a   1.000
_cell.length_b   1.000
_cell.length_c   1.000
_cell.angle_alpha   90.00
_cell.angle_beta   90.00
_cell.angle_gamma   90.00
#
_symmetry.space_group_name_H-M   'P 1'
#
loop_
_entity.id
_entity.type
_entity.pdbx_description
1 polymer ?
#
loop_
_entity_poly.entity_id
_entity_poly.type
_entity_poly.pdbx_seq_one_letter_code
_entity_poly.pdbx_strand_id
1 'polypeptide(L)'
;MSTQFPVEIEKIYISSGHDFKGRFGQEPLTHATPGVEVAECIAGKGIKGDRYYGHADNYKGQITFIDRATINEVARHLHVDSVDPKLFRRNVVIHGIDLNQLIGHYFRIGSALLYGTEECSPCFWMDDTIGEGTLETMQGRGGLRCRIVESGDITVGPANLDVMDEDETAWLDDEMAPGASGG
;
A
#
# COMPACT_ATOMS: atom_id res chain seq x y z
N MET A 1 -0.06 4.02 -24.88
CA MET A 1 -1.24 4.69 -24.26
C MET A 1 -1.47 4.11 -22.87
N SER A 2 -1.47 4.93 -21.86
CA SER A 2 -1.78 4.50 -20.51
C SER A 2 -3.22 3.96 -20.41
N THR A 3 -3.42 2.95 -19.58
CA THR A 3 -4.76 2.43 -19.29
C THR A 3 -5.27 3.08 -18.01
N GLN A 4 -6.42 3.73 -18.08
CA GLN A 4 -7.00 4.47 -16.98
C GLN A 4 -8.11 3.68 -16.28
N PHE A 5 -8.08 3.66 -14.96
CA PHE A 5 -9.09 3.03 -14.11
C PHE A 5 -9.71 4.09 -13.17
N PRO A 6 -11.03 4.29 -13.20
CA PRO A 6 -11.70 5.06 -12.18
C PRO A 6 -11.68 4.29 -10.86
N VAL A 7 -11.16 4.90 -9.81
CA VAL A 7 -11.03 4.30 -8.47
C VAL A 7 -11.59 5.22 -7.41
N GLU A 8 -11.90 4.67 -6.25
CA GLU A 8 -12.24 5.41 -5.04
C GLU A 8 -11.18 5.18 -3.98
N ILE A 9 -10.55 6.25 -3.50
CA ILE A 9 -9.67 6.23 -2.34
C ILE A 9 -10.53 6.50 -1.12
N GLU A 10 -10.87 5.45 -0.39
CA GLU A 10 -11.83 5.56 0.71
C GLU A 10 -11.23 6.08 2.00
N LYS A 11 -10.03 5.64 2.32
CA LYS A 11 -9.30 5.98 3.54
C LYS A 11 -7.80 5.99 3.30
N ILE A 12 -7.12 6.85 4.03
CA ILE A 12 -5.66 6.87 4.11
C ILE A 12 -5.26 6.85 5.58
N TYR A 13 -4.37 5.93 5.97
CA TYR A 13 -3.87 5.78 7.32
C TYR A 13 -2.36 5.97 7.37
N ILE A 14 -1.88 6.73 8.34
CA ILE A 14 -0.47 6.95 8.62
C ILE A 14 -0.20 6.53 10.07
N SER A 15 0.81 5.69 10.29
CA SER A 15 1.20 5.26 11.62
C SER A 15 2.63 5.68 11.91
N SER A 16 2.86 6.28 13.07
CA SER A 16 4.18 6.76 13.48
C SER A 16 5.14 5.65 13.94
N GLY A 17 4.66 4.43 14.13
CA GLY A 17 5.50 3.34 14.65
C GLY A 17 5.07 1.94 14.24
N HIS A 18 5.98 0.98 14.49
CA HIS A 18 5.75 -0.44 14.25
C HIS A 18 5.17 -1.10 15.49
N ASP A 19 3.99 -1.74 15.37
CA ASP A 19 3.37 -2.44 16.49
C ASP A 19 3.82 -3.89 16.61
N PHE A 20 4.16 -4.53 15.49
CA PHE A 20 4.43 -5.97 15.42
C PHE A 20 5.90 -6.35 15.16
N LYS A 21 6.67 -5.46 14.53
CA LYS A 21 8.05 -5.74 14.14
C LYS A 21 8.93 -6.05 15.36
N GLY A 22 9.57 -7.21 15.34
CA GLY A 22 10.43 -7.68 16.44
C GLY A 22 9.68 -8.12 17.70
N ARG A 23 8.35 -8.28 17.64
CA ARG A 23 7.48 -8.62 18.76
C ARG A 23 6.98 -10.06 18.75
N PHE A 24 7.65 -10.96 18.03
CA PHE A 24 7.26 -12.37 18.00
C PHE A 24 7.19 -12.95 19.42
N GLY A 25 6.03 -13.54 19.78
CA GLY A 25 5.78 -14.07 21.14
C GLY A 25 5.57 -13.02 22.23
N GLN A 26 5.40 -11.74 21.87
CA GLN A 26 5.12 -10.64 22.78
C GLN A 26 3.84 -9.93 22.37
N GLU A 27 3.26 -9.15 23.30
CA GLU A 27 2.12 -8.28 22.99
C GLU A 27 2.56 -7.20 21.97
N PRO A 28 1.70 -6.88 20.97
CA PRO A 28 1.99 -5.80 20.04
C PRO A 28 2.04 -4.44 20.76
N LEU A 29 2.84 -3.51 20.22
CA LEU A 29 2.75 -2.11 20.60
C LEU A 29 1.48 -1.50 20.02
N THR A 30 1.08 -0.36 20.56
CA THR A 30 -0.09 0.39 20.09
C THR A 30 0.32 1.81 19.72
N HIS A 31 0.57 2.05 18.43
CA HIS A 31 0.76 3.40 17.91
C HIS A 31 -0.54 3.91 17.32
N ALA A 32 -0.77 5.20 17.45
CA ALA A 32 -1.89 5.84 16.78
C ALA A 32 -1.78 5.64 15.26
N THR A 33 -2.91 5.32 14.65
CA THR A 33 -3.04 5.15 13.19
C THR A 33 -4.17 6.05 12.71
N PRO A 34 -3.96 7.39 12.73
CA PRO A 34 -4.99 8.33 12.31
C PRO A 34 -5.29 8.19 10.82
N GLY A 35 -6.57 8.41 10.48
CA GLY A 35 -6.96 8.69 9.11
C GLY A 35 -6.57 10.11 8.73
N VAL A 36 -6.08 10.28 7.52
CA VAL A 36 -5.73 11.57 6.93
C VAL A 36 -6.43 11.75 5.59
N GLU A 37 -6.66 13.00 5.20
CA GLU A 37 -7.27 13.31 3.90
C GLU A 37 -6.27 13.25 2.74
N VAL A 38 -4.98 13.50 3.03
CA VAL A 38 -3.92 13.56 2.03
C VAL A 38 -2.69 12.80 2.52
N ALA A 39 -2.13 11.95 1.68
CA ALA A 39 -0.81 11.36 1.84
C ALA A 39 0.20 12.15 1.02
N GLU A 40 1.15 12.81 1.67
CA GLU A 40 2.28 13.47 1.01
C GLU A 40 3.36 12.40 0.73
N CYS A 41 3.43 11.96 -0.53
CA CYS A 41 4.35 10.94 -0.99
C CYS A 41 5.67 11.56 -1.44
N ILE A 42 6.79 11.07 -0.91
CA ILE A 42 8.13 11.57 -1.23
C ILE A 42 8.92 10.47 -1.95
N ALA A 43 9.37 10.78 -3.17
CA ALA A 43 10.11 9.85 -4.02
C ALA A 43 11.31 9.22 -3.29
N GLY A 44 11.41 7.91 -3.36
CA GLY A 44 12.48 7.13 -2.74
C GLY A 44 12.45 7.03 -1.22
N LYS A 45 11.52 7.73 -0.53
CA LYS A 45 11.47 7.78 0.94
C LYS A 45 10.22 7.19 1.57
N GLY A 46 9.04 7.50 1.08
CA GLY A 46 7.78 7.05 1.67
C GLY A 46 6.76 8.16 1.88
N ILE A 47 5.74 7.88 2.68
CA ILE A 47 4.73 8.86 3.07
C ILE A 47 5.25 9.65 4.27
N LYS A 48 5.20 10.97 4.18
CA LYS A 48 5.65 11.86 5.26
C LYS A 48 4.83 11.61 6.54
N GLY A 49 5.53 11.35 7.64
CA GLY A 49 4.93 11.04 8.94
C GLY A 49 4.63 9.54 9.16
N ASP A 50 4.77 8.69 8.15
CA ASP A 50 4.59 7.24 8.31
C ASP A 50 5.88 6.55 8.81
N ARG A 51 5.71 5.40 9.49
CA ARG A 51 6.81 4.60 10.06
C ARG A 51 7.84 4.10 9.05
N TYR A 52 7.46 3.98 7.79
CA TYR A 52 8.36 3.58 6.71
C TYR A 52 9.05 4.74 6.01
N TYR A 53 8.76 5.98 6.41
CA TYR A 53 9.43 7.15 5.85
C TYR A 53 10.93 7.14 6.17
N GLY A 54 11.75 7.07 5.14
CA GLY A 54 13.21 6.99 5.28
C GLY A 54 13.73 5.68 5.87
N HIS A 55 12.91 4.62 5.87
CA HIS A 55 13.29 3.29 6.39
C HIS A 55 14.51 2.70 5.67
N ALA A 56 14.52 2.78 4.35
CA ALA A 56 15.64 2.43 3.48
C ALA A 56 15.45 3.12 2.12
N ASP A 57 16.55 3.39 1.43
CA ASP A 57 16.49 3.95 0.08
C ASP A 57 15.77 2.97 -0.85
N ASN A 58 14.83 3.47 -1.63
CA ASN A 58 14.02 2.68 -2.57
C ASN A 58 13.38 1.43 -1.95
N TYR A 59 12.98 1.51 -0.68
CA TYR A 59 12.31 0.41 0.00
C TYR A 59 11.04 -0.01 -0.76
N LYS A 60 10.85 -1.32 -0.91
CA LYS A 60 9.76 -1.90 -1.71
C LYS A 60 8.35 -1.67 -1.16
N GLY A 61 8.21 -1.25 0.08
CA GLY A 61 6.93 -1.01 0.77
C GLY A 61 6.83 0.41 1.33
N GLN A 62 7.23 1.42 0.57
CA GLN A 62 7.14 2.83 0.99
C GLN A 62 5.70 3.30 1.15
N ILE A 63 4.78 2.73 0.39
CA ILE A 63 3.33 2.90 0.52
C ILE A 63 2.64 1.56 0.25
N THR A 64 1.54 1.29 0.95
CA THR A 64 0.79 0.05 0.82
C THR A 64 -0.69 0.31 0.59
N PHE A 65 -1.30 -0.54 -0.24
CA PHE A 65 -2.72 -0.48 -0.59
C PHE A 65 -3.43 -1.76 -0.18
N ILE A 66 -4.72 -1.66 0.14
CA ILE A 66 -5.62 -2.79 0.30
C ILE A 66 -6.94 -2.50 -0.42
N ASP A 67 -7.49 -3.52 -1.10
CA ASP A 67 -8.80 -3.41 -1.73
C ASP A 67 -9.91 -3.52 -0.68
N ARG A 68 -10.91 -2.64 -0.76
CA ARG A 68 -12.13 -2.72 0.04
C ARG A 68 -12.80 -4.10 -0.08
N ALA A 69 -12.75 -4.73 -1.25
CA ALA A 69 -13.31 -6.06 -1.47
C ALA A 69 -12.67 -7.11 -0.55
N THR A 70 -11.36 -7.04 -0.30
CA THR A 70 -10.67 -7.93 0.65
C THR A 70 -11.16 -7.73 2.08
N ILE A 71 -11.34 -6.49 2.52
CA ILE A 71 -11.85 -6.16 3.85
C ILE A 71 -13.28 -6.70 4.03
N ASN A 72 -14.12 -6.54 3.02
CA ASN A 72 -15.49 -7.05 3.01
C ASN A 72 -15.54 -8.59 3.04
N GLU A 73 -14.59 -9.26 2.37
CA GLU A 73 -14.47 -10.72 2.41
C GLU A 73 -14.11 -11.22 3.81
N VAL A 74 -13.17 -10.56 4.48
CA VAL A 74 -12.83 -10.86 5.87
C VAL A 74 -14.03 -10.66 6.79
N ALA A 75 -14.77 -9.56 6.64
CA ALA A 75 -15.98 -9.32 7.43
C ALA A 75 -17.01 -10.44 7.24
N ARG A 76 -17.22 -10.90 6.00
CA ARG A 76 -18.11 -12.04 5.70
C ARG A 76 -17.63 -13.33 6.35
N HIS A 77 -16.33 -13.63 6.27
CA HIS A 77 -15.76 -14.83 6.91
C HIS A 77 -15.97 -14.81 8.43
N LEU A 78 -15.77 -13.65 9.05
CA LEU A 78 -15.94 -13.49 10.50
C LEU A 78 -17.41 -13.33 10.95
N HIS A 79 -18.38 -13.30 10.03
CA HIS A 79 -19.79 -13.07 10.30
C HIS A 79 -20.08 -11.76 11.06
N VAL A 80 -19.35 -10.69 10.72
CA VAL A 80 -19.53 -9.34 11.26
C VAL A 80 -19.96 -8.36 10.17
N ASP A 81 -20.62 -7.29 10.56
CA ASP A 81 -21.11 -6.28 9.61
C ASP A 81 -19.96 -5.53 8.92
N SER A 82 -18.88 -5.28 9.66
CA SER A 82 -17.70 -4.57 9.13
C SER A 82 -16.47 -4.86 9.98
N VAL A 83 -15.30 -4.69 9.38
CA VAL A 83 -13.99 -4.70 10.06
C VAL A 83 -13.37 -3.33 9.87
N ASP A 84 -12.81 -2.76 10.97
CA ASP A 84 -12.12 -1.48 10.90
C ASP A 84 -10.88 -1.59 9.98
N PRO A 85 -10.84 -0.85 8.88
CA PRO A 85 -9.78 -0.97 7.89
C PRO A 85 -8.37 -0.72 8.44
N LYS A 86 -8.22 0.10 9.49
CA LYS A 86 -6.92 0.39 10.10
C LYS A 86 -6.23 -0.84 10.69
N LEU A 87 -6.99 -1.89 11.07
CA LEU A 87 -6.46 -3.13 11.62
C LEU A 87 -5.62 -3.92 10.61
N PHE A 88 -5.86 -3.71 9.32
CA PHE A 88 -5.07 -4.34 8.26
C PHE A 88 -3.67 -3.73 8.08
N ARG A 89 -3.42 -2.57 8.68
CA ARG A 89 -2.12 -1.88 8.67
C ARG A 89 -1.60 -1.51 7.27
N ARG A 90 -2.51 -1.31 6.32
CA ARG A 90 -2.21 -0.75 4.99
C ARG A 90 -2.50 0.75 5.00
N ASN A 91 -1.71 1.51 4.23
CA ASN A 91 -1.86 2.98 4.19
C ASN A 91 -3.14 3.40 3.49
N VAL A 92 -3.44 2.82 2.33
CA VAL A 92 -4.54 3.26 1.45
C VAL A 92 -5.57 2.16 1.28
N VAL A 93 -6.82 2.46 1.60
CA VAL A 93 -7.98 1.63 1.26
C VAL A 93 -8.55 2.14 -0.05
N ILE A 94 -8.53 1.30 -1.07
CA ILE A 94 -8.94 1.64 -2.44
C ILE A 94 -10.01 0.66 -2.94
N HIS A 95 -10.82 1.11 -3.89
CA HIS A 95 -11.79 0.29 -4.59
C HIS A 95 -11.78 0.63 -6.08
N GLY A 96 -12.06 -0.36 -6.95
CA GLY A 96 -12.23 -0.17 -8.39
C GLY A 96 -11.14 -0.78 -9.25
N ILE A 97 -10.12 -1.44 -8.67
CA ILE A 97 -9.07 -2.12 -9.41
C ILE A 97 -8.59 -3.37 -8.66
N ASP A 98 -8.23 -4.41 -9.40
CA ASP A 98 -7.47 -5.53 -8.85
C ASP A 98 -6.01 -5.12 -8.66
N LEU A 99 -5.59 -4.98 -7.41
CA LEU A 99 -4.25 -4.52 -7.04
C LEU A 99 -3.13 -5.43 -7.56
N ASN A 100 -3.39 -6.72 -7.75
CA ASN A 100 -2.39 -7.66 -8.27
C ASN A 100 -1.98 -7.34 -9.71
N GLN A 101 -2.85 -6.69 -10.50
CA GLN A 101 -2.53 -6.23 -11.86
C GLN A 101 -1.49 -5.11 -11.89
N LEU A 102 -1.25 -4.45 -10.76
CA LEU A 102 -0.27 -3.36 -10.65
C LEU A 102 1.13 -3.85 -10.28
N ILE A 103 1.30 -5.13 -9.94
CA ILE A 103 2.62 -5.70 -9.62
C ILE A 103 3.48 -5.69 -10.89
N GLY A 104 4.68 -5.09 -10.79
CA GLY A 104 5.59 -4.95 -11.92
C GLY A 104 5.28 -3.78 -12.85
N HIS A 105 4.30 -2.93 -12.52
CA HIS A 105 3.89 -1.80 -13.36
C HIS A 105 4.08 -0.46 -12.65
N TYR A 106 4.40 0.56 -13.46
CA TYR A 106 4.33 1.95 -13.04
C TYR A 106 2.91 2.46 -13.21
N PHE A 107 2.43 3.20 -12.25
CA PHE A 107 1.12 3.81 -12.32
C PHE A 107 1.07 5.16 -11.58
N ARG A 108 0.27 6.07 -12.11
CA ARG A 108 0.03 7.37 -11.51
C ARG A 108 -1.31 7.36 -10.77
N ILE A 109 -1.30 7.89 -9.56
CA ILE A 109 -2.51 8.10 -8.76
C ILE A 109 -2.36 9.41 -7.99
N GLY A 110 -3.37 10.28 -8.05
CA GLY A 110 -3.20 11.67 -7.64
C GLY A 110 -2.10 12.33 -8.47
N SER A 111 -1.15 12.97 -7.83
CA SER A 111 0.04 13.53 -8.50
C SER A 111 1.30 12.68 -8.31
N ALA A 112 1.23 11.56 -7.60
CA ALA A 112 2.36 10.66 -7.36
C ALA A 112 2.51 9.63 -8.49
N LEU A 113 3.75 9.26 -8.83
CA LEU A 113 4.09 8.11 -9.67
C LEU A 113 4.63 7.00 -8.77
N LEU A 114 4.02 5.83 -8.87
CA LEU A 114 4.33 4.66 -8.06
C LEU A 114 4.77 3.47 -8.94
N TYR A 115 5.51 2.55 -8.33
CA TYR A 115 5.82 1.25 -8.91
C TYR A 115 5.33 0.14 -7.97
N GLY A 116 4.44 -0.73 -8.48
CA GLY A 116 3.97 -1.89 -7.76
C GLY A 116 5.05 -2.96 -7.63
N THR A 117 5.52 -3.22 -6.42
CA THR A 117 6.67 -4.11 -6.22
C THR A 117 6.27 -5.56 -5.99
N GLU A 118 5.35 -5.80 -5.08
CA GLU A 118 4.92 -7.15 -4.70
C GLU A 118 3.60 -7.11 -3.93
N GLU A 119 2.98 -8.28 -3.75
CA GLU A 119 1.87 -8.43 -2.83
C GLU A 119 2.30 -8.06 -1.40
N CYS A 120 1.46 -7.30 -0.71
CA CYS A 120 1.59 -7.08 0.73
C CYS A 120 1.03 -8.30 1.47
N SER A 121 1.78 -9.40 1.47
CA SER A 121 1.34 -10.69 2.02
C SER A 121 0.83 -10.55 3.47
N PRO A 122 -0.29 -11.18 3.80
CA PRO A 122 -0.78 -11.20 5.17
C PRO A 122 0.15 -12.05 6.05
N CYS A 123 0.15 -11.79 7.35
CA CYS A 123 0.91 -12.55 8.33
C CYS A 123 0.02 -12.98 9.50
N PHE A 124 0.54 -13.80 10.39
CA PHE A 124 -0.20 -14.37 11.53
C PHE A 124 -0.84 -13.30 12.45
N TRP A 125 -0.27 -12.10 12.50
CA TRP A 125 -0.87 -10.98 13.24
C TRP A 125 -2.28 -10.60 12.77
N MET A 126 -2.67 -11.00 11.55
CA MET A 126 -4.02 -10.75 11.04
C MET A 126 -5.06 -11.55 11.84
N ASP A 127 -4.77 -12.82 12.16
CA ASP A 127 -5.65 -13.64 12.96
C ASP A 127 -5.74 -13.13 14.40
N ASP A 128 -4.60 -12.76 14.99
CA ASP A 128 -4.54 -12.25 16.38
C ASP A 128 -5.24 -10.89 16.53
N THR A 129 -5.15 -10.04 15.52
CA THR A 129 -5.64 -8.65 15.61
C THR A 129 -7.08 -8.50 15.15
N ILE A 130 -7.49 -9.28 14.14
CA ILE A 130 -8.78 -9.14 13.47
C ILE A 130 -9.70 -10.30 13.83
N GLY A 131 -9.23 -11.53 13.68
CA GLY A 131 -9.97 -12.74 14.01
C GLY A 131 -9.48 -13.96 13.26
N GLU A 132 -9.70 -15.14 13.83
CA GLU A 132 -9.24 -16.42 13.29
C GLU A 132 -9.73 -16.64 11.85
N GLY A 133 -8.82 -17.07 10.98
CA GLY A 133 -9.08 -17.32 9.55
C GLY A 133 -8.91 -16.08 8.66
N THR A 134 -8.59 -14.92 9.23
CA THR A 134 -8.30 -13.72 8.44
C THR A 134 -7.09 -13.90 7.54
N LEU A 135 -6.00 -14.49 8.06
CA LEU A 135 -4.80 -14.80 7.30
C LEU A 135 -5.12 -15.65 6.06
N GLU A 136 -5.88 -16.72 6.23
CA GLU A 136 -6.26 -17.61 5.14
C GLU A 136 -7.16 -16.88 4.11
N THR A 137 -8.13 -16.12 4.57
CA THR A 137 -9.04 -15.34 3.72
C THR A 137 -8.29 -14.31 2.87
N MET A 138 -7.20 -13.74 3.39
CA MET A 138 -6.39 -12.74 2.71
C MET A 138 -5.32 -13.31 1.77
N GLN A 139 -5.12 -14.63 1.70
CA GLN A 139 -4.10 -15.24 0.82
C GLN A 139 -4.32 -14.82 -0.64
N GLY A 140 -3.25 -14.31 -1.30
CA GLY A 140 -3.29 -13.82 -2.67
C GLY A 140 -4.01 -12.46 -2.86
N ARG A 141 -4.49 -11.86 -1.78
CA ARG A 141 -5.20 -10.56 -1.79
C ARG A 141 -4.85 -9.67 -0.60
N GLY A 142 -3.65 -9.83 -0.05
CA GLY A 142 -3.19 -9.09 1.12
C GLY A 142 -2.94 -7.60 0.88
N GLY A 143 -2.99 -7.16 -0.36
CA GLY A 143 -2.74 -5.79 -0.78
C GLY A 143 -1.50 -5.64 -1.63
N LEU A 144 -1.10 -4.41 -1.92
CA LEU A 144 0.01 -4.07 -2.80
C LEU A 144 1.04 -3.23 -2.04
N ARG A 145 2.31 -3.58 -2.18
CA ARG A 145 3.44 -2.74 -1.79
C ARG A 145 3.94 -1.96 -2.99
N CYS A 146 4.28 -0.69 -2.77
CA CYS A 146 4.79 0.15 -3.83
C CYS A 146 6.00 0.95 -3.37
N ARG A 147 6.86 1.28 -4.34
CA ARG A 147 7.83 2.38 -4.23
C ARG A 147 7.21 3.66 -4.77
N ILE A 148 7.63 4.79 -4.21
CA ILE A 148 7.29 6.11 -4.72
C ILE A 148 8.41 6.56 -5.64
N VAL A 149 8.10 6.70 -6.92
CA VAL A 149 9.05 7.02 -8.01
C VAL A 149 9.13 8.54 -8.21
N GLU A 150 7.96 9.20 -8.28
CA GLU A 150 7.88 10.66 -8.29
C GLU A 150 7.02 11.13 -7.11
N SER A 151 7.48 12.18 -6.45
CA SER A 151 6.74 12.79 -5.34
C SER A 151 5.41 13.37 -5.79
N GLY A 152 4.42 13.31 -4.90
CA GLY A 152 3.10 13.85 -5.15
C GLY A 152 2.14 13.51 -4.03
N ASP A 153 0.91 13.98 -4.15
CA ASP A 153 -0.14 13.79 -3.17
C ASP A 153 -1.17 12.78 -3.64
N ILE A 154 -1.63 11.94 -2.71
CA ILE A 154 -2.78 11.06 -2.88
C ILE A 154 -3.85 11.54 -1.91
N THR A 155 -5.04 11.81 -2.42
CA THR A 155 -6.14 12.40 -1.65
C THR A 155 -7.34 11.47 -1.58
N VAL A 156 -8.00 11.41 -0.44
CA VAL A 156 -9.27 10.69 -0.26
C VAL A 156 -10.32 11.20 -1.24
N GLY A 157 -11.08 10.30 -1.83
CA GLY A 157 -12.15 10.57 -2.79
C GLY A 157 -11.98 9.87 -4.13
N PRO A 158 -12.83 10.22 -5.11
CA PRO A 158 -12.72 9.71 -6.47
C PRO A 158 -11.41 10.11 -7.13
N ALA A 159 -10.76 9.18 -7.82
CA ALA A 159 -9.52 9.41 -8.54
C ALA A 159 -9.46 8.58 -9.83
N ASN A 160 -8.54 8.94 -10.70
CA ASN A 160 -8.13 8.09 -11.80
C ASN A 160 -6.76 7.47 -11.46
N LEU A 161 -6.63 6.19 -11.74
CA LEU A 161 -5.36 5.47 -11.67
C LEU A 161 -4.94 5.17 -13.10
N ASP A 162 -3.80 5.70 -13.51
CA ASP A 162 -3.26 5.56 -14.86
C ASP A 162 -2.09 4.58 -14.84
N VAL A 163 -2.28 3.38 -15.40
CA VAL A 163 -1.19 2.40 -15.60
C VAL A 163 -0.38 2.82 -16.83
N MET A 164 0.93 3.02 -16.63
CA MET A 164 1.84 3.47 -17.68
C MET A 164 2.22 2.31 -18.59
N ASP A 165 2.38 2.59 -19.88
CA ASP A 165 2.91 1.63 -20.83
C ASP A 165 4.44 1.49 -20.70
N GLU A 166 4.99 0.34 -21.13
CA GLU A 166 6.44 0.09 -21.10
C GLU A 166 7.25 1.15 -21.86
N ASP A 167 6.73 1.63 -22.99
CA ASP A 167 7.39 2.68 -23.80
C ASP A 167 7.49 4.01 -23.05
N GLU A 168 6.53 4.30 -22.16
CA GLU A 168 6.49 5.53 -21.37
C GLU A 168 7.42 5.46 -20.14
N THR A 169 7.84 4.27 -19.75
CA THR A 169 8.60 3.99 -18.52
C THR A 169 10.00 3.44 -18.77
N ALA A 170 10.37 3.17 -20.01
CA ALA A 170 11.67 2.58 -20.38
C ALA A 170 12.88 3.33 -19.79
N TRP A 171 12.79 4.66 -19.67
CA TRP A 171 13.84 5.48 -19.06
C TRP A 171 13.92 5.34 -17.53
N LEU A 172 12.81 4.96 -16.86
CA LEU A 172 12.77 4.76 -15.41
C LEU A 172 13.51 3.48 -15.00
N ASP A 173 13.43 2.43 -15.81
CA ASP A 173 14.10 1.15 -15.54
C ASP A 173 15.62 1.31 -15.57
N ASP A 174 16.15 2.18 -16.42
CA ASP A 174 17.58 2.49 -16.48
C ASP A 174 18.07 3.24 -15.21
N GLU A 175 17.27 4.14 -14.65
CA GLU A 175 17.59 4.86 -13.41
C GLU A 175 17.47 3.96 -12.16
N MET A 176 16.61 2.96 -12.23
CA MET A 176 16.30 2.07 -11.09
C MET A 176 17.16 0.81 -11.07
N ALA A 177 17.98 0.56 -12.09
CA ALA A 177 18.89 -0.57 -12.14
C ALA A 177 19.94 -0.47 -11.02
N PRO A 178 20.20 -1.57 -10.27
CA PRO A 178 21.25 -1.58 -9.25
C PRO A 178 22.62 -1.43 -9.94
N GLY A 179 23.20 -0.24 -9.89
CA GLY A 179 24.50 0.05 -10.49
C GLY A 179 24.67 1.43 -11.12
N ALA A 180 23.62 2.24 -11.23
CA ALA A 180 23.69 3.61 -11.75
C ALA A 180 24.12 4.65 -10.70
N SER A 181 25.04 4.31 -9.81
CA SER A 181 25.80 5.29 -9.04
C SER A 181 27.04 5.64 -9.87
N GLY A 182 26.85 6.52 -10.83
CA GLY A 182 27.92 7.14 -11.59
C GLY A 182 28.85 7.91 -10.68
N GLY A 183 30.12 7.81 -11.01
CA GLY A 183 31.25 8.38 -10.34
C GLY A 183 31.27 9.90 -10.14
#